data_0eef04c689fd0a692a94c0ec02df0276
#
_entry.id   0eef04c689fd0a692a94c0ec02df0276
#
_cell.length_a   1.000
_cell.length_b   1.000
_cell.length_c   1.000
_cell.angle_alpha   90.00
_cell.angle_beta   90.00
_cell.angle_gamma   90.00
#
_symmetry.space_group_name_H-M   'P 1'
#
loop_
_entity.id
_entity.type
_entity.pdbx_description
1 polymer ?
#
loop_
_entity_poly.entity_id
_entity_poly.type
_entity_poly.pdbx_seq_one_letter_code
_entity_poly.pdbx_strand_id
1 'polypeptide(L)'
;PYLSTALWSVPRTFTDAVPTMAVDRRWRLYANPDWVLGLTAAQAEGVLCHEVHHLVRDHASRRPAETDPDLWNVAADLVINDDLVAEGMDLPSPLLPRDFGLGSGKTAEEYATQLAGQVRRSHAACGCGAGGTALAGDLSDVPGLEPTEVLLLRLQV
;
A
#
# COMPACT_ATOMS: atom_id res chain seq x y z
N PRO A 1 -11.70 -14.53 -3.00
CA PRO A 1 -12.05 -14.48 -4.43
C PRO A 1 -11.90 -13.09 -5.05
N TYR A 2 -12.26 -12.01 -4.33
CA TYR A 2 -12.29 -10.66 -4.88
C TYR A 2 -10.92 -10.10 -5.23
N LEU A 3 -9.97 -10.17 -4.32
CA LEU A 3 -8.62 -9.64 -4.50
C LEU A 3 -7.82 -10.40 -5.56
N SER A 4 -8.16 -11.64 -5.87
CA SER A 4 -7.45 -12.44 -6.86
C SER A 4 -7.56 -11.84 -8.27
N THR A 5 -8.73 -11.32 -8.66
CA THR A 5 -8.90 -10.68 -9.98
C THR A 5 -8.00 -9.45 -10.10
N ALA A 6 -8.01 -8.58 -9.10
CA ALA A 6 -7.13 -7.41 -9.06
C ALA A 6 -5.65 -7.83 -9.13
N LEU A 7 -5.25 -8.78 -8.28
CA LEU A 7 -3.86 -9.26 -8.22
C LEU A 7 -3.37 -9.84 -9.55
N TRP A 8 -4.21 -10.62 -10.25
CA TRP A 8 -3.81 -11.23 -11.53
C TRP A 8 -3.74 -10.22 -12.68
N SER A 9 -4.49 -9.13 -12.60
CA SER A 9 -4.51 -8.08 -13.63
C SER A 9 -3.36 -7.07 -13.50
N VAL A 10 -2.73 -6.99 -12.32
CA VAL A 10 -1.66 -6.02 -12.05
C VAL A 10 -0.35 -6.45 -12.73
N PRO A 11 0.25 -5.62 -13.61
CA PRO A 11 1.60 -5.84 -14.14
C PRO A 11 2.61 -5.87 -13.00
N ARG A 12 3.56 -6.82 -13.05
CA ARG A 12 4.55 -7.05 -11.99
C ARG A 12 5.96 -6.84 -12.49
N THR A 13 6.77 -6.15 -11.71
CA THR A 13 8.18 -5.90 -12.01
C THR A 13 9.02 -6.22 -10.78
N PHE A 14 10.03 -7.07 -10.96
CA PHE A 14 11.04 -7.30 -9.93
C PHE A 14 12.16 -6.26 -10.09
N THR A 15 12.48 -5.57 -9.00
CA THR A 15 13.48 -4.49 -8.99
C THR A 15 14.02 -4.25 -7.58
N ASP A 16 15.28 -3.85 -7.48
CA ASP A 16 15.93 -3.40 -6.26
C ASP A 16 15.70 -1.90 -5.97
N ALA A 17 15.02 -1.19 -6.88
CA ALA A 17 14.67 0.22 -6.71
C ALA A 17 13.64 0.47 -5.58
N VAL A 18 12.94 -0.57 -5.13
CA VAL A 18 12.08 -0.54 -3.94
C VAL A 18 12.66 -1.42 -2.85
N PRO A 19 12.56 -1.04 -1.56
CA PRO A 19 13.14 -1.83 -0.46
C PRO A 19 12.36 -3.12 -0.20
N THR A 20 11.06 -3.11 -0.46
CA THR A 20 10.13 -4.20 -0.14
C THR A 20 9.23 -4.54 -1.33
N MET A 21 7.96 -4.29 -1.20
CA MET A 21 6.94 -4.35 -2.25
C MET A 21 6.24 -3.00 -2.32
N ALA A 22 5.74 -2.62 -3.49
CA ALA A 22 5.07 -1.35 -3.69
C ALA A 22 4.11 -1.37 -4.87
N VAL A 23 3.07 -0.55 -4.84
CA VAL A 23 2.18 -0.33 -5.98
C VAL A 23 2.14 1.16 -6.36
N ASP A 24 1.83 1.43 -7.62
CA ASP A 24 1.67 2.80 -8.10
C ASP A 24 0.23 3.08 -8.58
N ARG A 25 -0.03 4.35 -8.92
CA ARG A 25 -1.34 4.83 -9.39
C ARG A 25 -1.81 4.20 -10.69
N ARG A 26 -0.90 3.60 -11.47
CA ARG A 26 -1.19 2.91 -12.72
C ARG A 26 -1.37 1.41 -12.52
N TRP A 27 -1.56 0.98 -11.27
CA TRP A 27 -1.77 -0.42 -10.91
C TRP A 27 -0.62 -1.32 -11.34
N ARG A 28 0.63 -0.87 -11.18
CA ARG A 28 1.83 -1.70 -11.34
C ARG A 28 2.34 -2.10 -9.97
N LEU A 29 2.73 -3.35 -9.82
CA LEU A 29 3.34 -3.91 -8.63
C LEU A 29 4.85 -4.01 -8.84
N TYR A 30 5.60 -3.48 -7.91
CA TYR A 30 7.06 -3.60 -7.83
C TYR A 30 7.41 -4.46 -6.63
N ALA A 31 8.38 -5.36 -6.78
CA ALA A 31 8.82 -6.23 -5.70
C ALA A 31 10.33 -6.38 -5.68
N ASN A 32 10.93 -6.16 -4.52
CA ASN A 32 12.33 -6.45 -4.31
C ASN A 32 12.53 -7.97 -4.19
N PRO A 33 13.27 -8.61 -5.12
CA PRO A 33 13.39 -10.07 -5.14
C PRO A 33 14.07 -10.62 -3.88
N ASP A 34 15.11 -9.95 -3.38
CA ASP A 34 15.84 -10.41 -2.19
C ASP A 34 14.98 -10.36 -0.94
N TRP A 35 14.17 -9.31 -0.82
CA TRP A 35 13.23 -9.19 0.30
C TRP A 35 12.12 -10.24 0.22
N VAL A 36 11.53 -10.44 -0.96
CA VAL A 36 10.45 -11.43 -1.18
C VAL A 36 10.93 -12.85 -0.88
N LEU A 37 12.17 -13.20 -1.26
CA LEU A 37 12.75 -14.51 -0.97
C LEU A 37 12.95 -14.77 0.54
N GLY A 38 12.98 -13.73 1.36
CA GLY A 38 13.03 -13.82 2.81
C GLY A 38 11.69 -14.06 3.49
N LEU A 39 10.57 -13.97 2.77
CA LEU A 39 9.23 -14.13 3.33
C LEU A 39 8.79 -15.59 3.36
N THR A 40 7.97 -15.95 4.36
CA THR A 40 7.14 -17.16 4.27
C THR A 40 6.03 -16.97 3.23
N ALA A 41 5.44 -18.08 2.78
CA ALA A 41 4.29 -17.99 1.83
C ALA A 41 3.12 -17.21 2.44
N ALA A 42 2.83 -17.37 3.73
CA ALA A 42 1.77 -16.62 4.42
C ALA A 42 2.08 -15.12 4.49
N GLN A 43 3.33 -14.75 4.75
CA GLN A 43 3.75 -13.35 4.73
C GLN A 43 3.69 -12.74 3.33
N ALA A 44 4.11 -13.47 2.31
CA ALA A 44 3.99 -13.01 0.92
C ALA A 44 2.53 -12.79 0.53
N GLU A 45 1.62 -13.68 0.93
CA GLU A 45 0.18 -13.50 0.74
C GLU A 45 -0.33 -12.26 1.46
N GLY A 46 0.03 -12.07 2.73
CA GLY A 46 -0.37 -10.90 3.53
C GLY A 46 0.08 -9.59 2.89
N VAL A 47 1.34 -9.51 2.45
CA VAL A 47 1.88 -8.32 1.78
C VAL A 47 1.22 -8.07 0.43
N LEU A 48 0.96 -9.10 -0.37
CA LEU A 48 0.24 -8.94 -1.63
C LEU A 48 -1.18 -8.42 -1.40
N CYS A 49 -1.88 -8.91 -0.38
CA CYS A 49 -3.18 -8.38 0.03
C CYS A 49 -3.08 -6.91 0.44
N HIS A 50 -2.05 -6.54 1.21
CA HIS A 50 -1.80 -5.16 1.61
C HIS A 50 -1.67 -4.24 0.39
N GLU A 51 -0.83 -4.57 -0.58
CA GLU A 51 -0.63 -3.78 -1.79
C GLU A 51 -1.92 -3.63 -2.62
N VAL A 52 -2.68 -4.72 -2.77
CA VAL A 52 -3.97 -4.67 -3.48
C VAL A 52 -4.97 -3.77 -2.76
N HIS A 53 -4.98 -3.75 -1.43
CA HIS A 53 -5.83 -2.85 -0.67
C HIS A 53 -5.51 -1.37 -0.92
N HIS A 54 -4.23 -0.99 -1.11
CA HIS A 54 -3.90 0.37 -1.53
C HIS A 54 -4.58 0.76 -2.85
N LEU A 55 -4.57 -0.16 -3.82
CA LEU A 55 -5.17 0.06 -5.14
C LEU A 55 -6.69 0.15 -5.08
N VAL A 56 -7.32 -0.84 -4.44
CA VAL A 56 -8.78 -0.94 -4.36
C VAL A 56 -9.38 0.23 -3.57
N ARG A 57 -8.73 0.63 -2.48
CA ARG A 57 -9.16 1.78 -1.66
C ARG A 57 -8.79 3.13 -2.24
N ASP A 58 -8.09 3.15 -3.38
CA ASP A 58 -7.66 4.35 -4.10
C ASP A 58 -6.88 5.36 -3.24
N HIS A 59 -6.00 4.85 -2.38
CA HIS A 59 -5.27 5.70 -1.44
C HIS A 59 -4.45 6.78 -2.14
N ALA A 60 -3.88 6.49 -3.33
CA ALA A 60 -3.09 7.45 -4.09
C ALA A 60 -3.89 8.68 -4.55
N SER A 61 -5.17 8.49 -4.95
CA SER A 61 -6.02 9.59 -5.43
C SER A 61 -6.77 10.29 -4.30
N ARG A 62 -6.99 9.59 -3.17
CA ARG A 62 -7.73 10.11 -2.02
C ARG A 62 -6.90 11.03 -1.13
N ARG A 63 -5.59 11.07 -1.29
CA ARG A 63 -4.74 11.93 -0.45
C ARG A 63 -5.17 13.38 -0.57
N PRO A 64 -5.53 14.05 0.55
CA PRO A 64 -5.80 15.48 0.55
C PRO A 64 -4.54 16.26 0.15
N ALA A 65 -4.70 17.29 -0.68
CA ALA A 65 -3.58 18.06 -1.25
C ALA A 65 -2.61 18.62 -0.21
N GLU A 66 -3.15 19.01 0.94
CA GLU A 66 -2.38 19.59 2.05
C GLU A 66 -1.72 18.56 2.97
N THR A 67 -1.99 17.26 2.76
CA THR A 67 -1.43 16.19 3.58
C THR A 67 -0.06 15.80 3.05
N ASP A 68 0.93 15.75 3.94
CA ASP A 68 2.26 15.24 3.65
C ASP A 68 2.17 13.81 3.10
N PRO A 69 2.84 13.49 1.98
CA PRO A 69 2.77 12.17 1.36
C PRO A 69 3.20 11.02 2.27
N ASP A 70 4.26 11.21 3.06
CA ASP A 70 4.78 10.16 3.95
C ASP A 70 3.82 9.92 5.11
N LEU A 71 3.24 10.99 5.65
CA LEU A 71 2.20 10.91 6.67
C LEU A 71 0.96 10.20 6.14
N TRP A 72 0.55 10.51 4.91
CA TRP A 72 -0.58 9.84 4.26
C TRP A 72 -0.32 8.35 4.06
N ASN A 73 0.88 8.00 3.64
CA ASN A 73 1.27 6.62 3.44
C ASN A 73 1.16 5.82 4.75
N VAL A 74 1.75 6.35 5.83
CA VAL A 74 1.60 5.73 7.16
C VAL A 74 0.13 5.60 7.56
N ALA A 75 -0.68 6.62 7.38
CA ALA A 75 -2.10 6.58 7.71
C ALA A 75 -2.87 5.51 6.91
N ALA A 76 -2.57 5.36 5.64
CA ALA A 76 -3.15 4.33 4.78
C ALA A 76 -2.70 2.93 5.20
N ASP A 77 -1.42 2.75 5.55
CA ASP A 77 -0.88 1.49 6.08
C ASP A 77 -1.57 1.09 7.39
N LEU A 78 -1.81 2.04 8.30
CA LEU A 78 -2.50 1.76 9.56
C LEU A 78 -3.90 1.17 9.34
N VAL A 79 -4.65 1.69 8.37
CA VAL A 79 -5.99 1.16 8.03
C VAL A 79 -5.90 -0.27 7.52
N ILE A 80 -5.01 -0.50 6.54
CA ILE A 80 -4.88 -1.81 5.89
C ILE A 80 -4.36 -2.85 6.88
N ASN A 81 -3.30 -2.51 7.61
CA ASN A 81 -2.68 -3.44 8.55
C ASN A 81 -3.62 -3.82 9.69
N ASP A 82 -4.40 -2.85 10.21
CA ASP A 82 -5.38 -3.10 11.25
C ASP A 82 -6.43 -4.12 10.80
N ASP A 83 -6.96 -3.94 9.60
CA ASP A 83 -7.95 -4.85 9.01
C ASP A 83 -7.36 -6.24 8.74
N LEU A 84 -6.20 -6.32 8.06
CA LEU A 84 -5.57 -7.59 7.69
C LEU A 84 -5.13 -8.41 8.91
N VAL A 85 -4.60 -7.75 9.94
CA VAL A 85 -4.22 -8.42 11.20
C VAL A 85 -5.48 -8.89 11.95
N ALA A 86 -6.56 -8.12 11.93
CA ALA A 86 -7.84 -8.55 12.52
C ALA A 86 -8.44 -9.76 11.78
N GLU A 87 -8.19 -9.89 10.48
CA GLU A 87 -8.57 -11.05 9.66
C GLU A 87 -7.62 -12.25 9.83
N GLY A 88 -6.54 -12.11 10.59
CA GLY A 88 -5.57 -13.16 10.87
C GLY A 88 -4.50 -13.33 9.79
N MET A 89 -4.29 -12.35 8.93
CA MET A 89 -3.22 -12.36 7.93
C MET A 89 -1.86 -12.17 8.62
N ASP A 90 -0.85 -12.87 8.10
CA ASP A 90 0.54 -12.75 8.57
C ASP A 90 1.25 -11.62 7.79
N LEU A 91 1.57 -10.54 8.47
CA LEU A 91 2.31 -9.40 7.92
C LEU A 91 3.68 -9.28 8.60
N PRO A 92 4.78 -9.11 7.84
CA PRO A 92 6.10 -8.89 8.43
C PRO A 92 6.19 -7.51 9.07
N SER A 93 6.18 -7.46 10.41
CA SER A 93 6.35 -6.22 11.20
C SER A 93 5.39 -5.08 10.83
N PRO A 94 4.07 -5.30 10.81
CA PRO A 94 3.11 -4.28 10.42
C PRO A 94 3.10 -3.11 11.41
N LEU A 95 3.02 -1.88 10.90
CA LEU A 95 2.67 -0.72 11.71
C LEU A 95 1.18 -0.79 12.05
N LEU A 96 0.84 -0.62 13.31
CA LEU A 96 -0.54 -0.70 13.79
C LEU A 96 -0.95 0.59 14.53
N PRO A 97 -2.26 0.94 14.57
CA PRO A 97 -2.72 2.13 15.27
C PRO A 97 -2.23 2.22 16.71
N ARG A 98 -2.20 1.09 17.44
CA ARG A 98 -1.71 1.01 18.83
C ARG A 98 -0.27 1.45 19.01
N ASP A 99 0.58 1.30 17.99
CA ASP A 99 2.00 1.70 18.04
C ASP A 99 2.15 3.23 18.10
N PHE A 100 1.09 3.93 17.69
CA PHE A 100 0.97 5.39 17.72
C PHE A 100 0.02 5.88 18.83
N GLY A 101 -0.46 5.02 19.72
CA GLY A 101 -1.44 5.35 20.74
C GLY A 101 -2.83 5.67 20.18
N LEU A 102 -3.15 5.16 19.00
CA LEU A 102 -4.42 5.40 18.31
C LEU A 102 -5.35 4.19 18.44
N GLY A 103 -6.65 4.44 18.42
CA GLY A 103 -7.68 3.39 18.38
C GLY A 103 -7.84 2.84 16.96
N SER A 104 -8.23 1.56 16.86
CA SER A 104 -8.54 0.84 15.62
C SER A 104 -9.81 1.35 14.91
N GLY A 105 -10.01 0.91 13.66
CA GLY A 105 -11.26 1.07 12.92
C GLY A 105 -11.50 2.47 12.37
N LYS A 106 -10.44 3.24 12.09
CA LYS A 106 -10.54 4.58 11.52
C LYS A 106 -10.21 4.58 10.02
N THR A 107 -10.60 5.64 9.33
CA THR A 107 -10.21 5.91 7.94
C THR A 107 -8.79 6.46 7.85
N ALA A 108 -8.20 6.42 6.66
CA ALA A 108 -6.87 7.01 6.42
C ALA A 108 -6.84 8.51 6.70
N GLU A 109 -7.93 9.23 6.38
CA GLU A 109 -8.09 10.64 6.65
C GLU A 109 -8.10 10.96 8.16
N GLU A 110 -8.78 10.13 8.95
CA GLU A 110 -8.83 10.27 10.41
C GLU A 110 -7.48 9.98 11.04
N TYR A 111 -6.78 8.92 10.59
CA TYR A 111 -5.42 8.63 11.05
C TYR A 111 -4.45 9.73 10.66
N ALA A 112 -4.49 10.21 9.41
CA ALA A 112 -3.64 11.31 8.96
C ALA A 112 -3.82 12.57 9.81
N THR A 113 -5.07 12.90 10.14
CA THR A 113 -5.38 14.04 11.01
C THR A 113 -4.79 13.87 12.42
N GLN A 114 -4.87 12.67 13.00
CA GLN A 114 -4.36 12.40 14.34
C GLN A 114 -2.83 12.29 14.39
N LEU A 115 -2.22 11.83 13.30
CA LEU A 115 -0.78 11.72 13.17
C LEU A 115 -0.08 13.06 12.85
N ALA A 116 -0.84 14.04 12.37
CA ALA A 116 -0.29 15.36 12.03
C ALA A 116 0.41 15.99 13.24
N GLY A 117 1.71 15.94 13.27
CA GLY A 117 2.57 16.40 14.38
C GLY A 117 3.34 15.31 15.11
N GLN A 118 2.99 14.03 14.93
CA GLN A 118 3.72 12.90 15.53
C GLN A 118 4.75 12.30 14.55
N VAL A 119 4.45 12.28 13.25
CA VAL A 119 5.22 11.53 12.21
C VAL A 119 6.56 12.19 11.85
N ARG A 120 6.90 13.35 12.34
CA ARG A 120 8.18 14.01 12.05
C ARG A 120 9.44 13.18 12.39
N ARG A 121 9.32 11.94 12.90
CA ARG A 121 10.43 11.15 13.45
C ARG A 121 10.48 9.67 13.11
N SER A 122 9.58 9.09 12.31
CA SER A 122 9.64 7.65 12.00
C SER A 122 9.60 7.37 10.51
N HIS A 123 10.60 6.66 10.01
CA HIS A 123 10.84 6.35 8.60
C HIS A 123 10.58 4.88 8.26
N ALA A 124 9.46 4.35 8.60
CA ALA A 124 9.18 2.93 8.35
C ALA A 124 7.85 2.69 7.61
N ALA A 125 7.48 3.59 6.70
CA ALA A 125 6.39 3.33 5.78
C ALA A 125 6.83 2.37 4.66
N CYS A 126 5.89 1.61 4.07
CA CYS A 126 6.15 0.88 2.85
C CYS A 126 6.62 1.87 1.77
N GLY A 127 7.52 1.47 0.89
CA GLY A 127 8.03 2.33 -0.19
C GLY A 127 7.04 2.53 -1.33
N CYS A 128 5.73 2.42 -1.08
CA CYS A 128 4.73 2.44 -2.12
C CYS A 128 4.38 3.87 -2.57
N GLY A 129 4.05 4.01 -3.85
CA GLY A 129 3.54 5.25 -4.44
C GLY A 129 2.11 5.59 -4.00
N ALA A 130 1.54 4.87 -3.04
CA ALA A 130 0.19 5.10 -2.53
C ALA A 130 0.04 6.44 -1.81
N GLY A 131 1.15 7.04 -1.36
CA GLY A 131 1.18 8.42 -0.87
C GLY A 131 0.95 9.48 -1.95
N GLY A 132 0.81 9.08 -3.22
CA GLY A 132 0.61 9.99 -4.35
C GLY A 132 1.89 10.67 -4.84
N THR A 133 3.05 10.35 -4.27
CA THR A 133 4.35 10.63 -4.89
C THR A 133 4.58 9.60 -5.99
N ALA A 134 4.99 10.05 -7.19
CA ALA A 134 5.54 9.12 -8.15
C ALA A 134 6.73 8.42 -7.48
N LEU A 135 6.75 7.09 -7.45
CA LEU A 135 7.98 6.36 -7.25
C LEU A 135 9.02 6.99 -8.18
N ALA A 136 10.17 7.38 -7.64
CA ALA A 136 11.16 8.17 -8.34
C ALA A 136 11.51 7.56 -9.69
N GLY A 137 11.05 8.20 -10.75
CA GLY A 137 11.10 7.66 -12.10
C GLY A 137 10.06 6.55 -12.33
N ASP A 138 9.63 6.46 -13.54
CA ASP A 138 8.83 5.33 -14.02
C ASP A 138 9.71 4.09 -13.96
N LEU A 139 9.64 3.33 -12.87
CA LEU A 139 10.54 2.20 -12.58
C LEU A 139 10.38 1.06 -13.59
N SER A 140 9.41 1.15 -14.48
CA SER A 140 9.11 0.10 -15.43
C SER A 140 8.65 0.66 -16.77
N ASP A 141 9.25 0.17 -17.85
CA ASP A 141 8.76 0.36 -19.22
C ASP A 141 7.46 -0.41 -19.50
N VAL A 142 7.04 -1.28 -18.56
CA VAL A 142 5.77 -2.00 -18.67
C VAL A 142 4.61 -1.01 -18.55
N PRO A 143 3.72 -0.94 -19.54
CA PRO A 143 2.55 -0.08 -19.45
C PRO A 143 1.70 -0.46 -18.23
N GLY A 144 1.30 0.52 -17.46
CA GLY A 144 0.29 0.33 -16.41
C GLY A 144 -1.10 0.18 -17.04
N LEU A 145 -2.08 -0.09 -16.20
CA LEU A 145 -3.47 -0.15 -16.64
C LEU A 145 -3.97 1.26 -17.05
N GLU A 146 -4.78 1.29 -18.09
CA GLU A 146 -5.45 2.53 -18.50
C GLU A 146 -6.55 2.91 -17.48
N PRO A 147 -6.90 4.19 -17.36
CA PRO A 147 -7.90 4.64 -16.38
C PRO A 147 -9.24 3.90 -16.45
N THR A 148 -9.66 3.52 -17.65
CA THR A 148 -10.89 2.73 -17.85
C THR A 148 -10.76 1.31 -17.34
N GLU A 149 -9.61 0.68 -17.50
CA GLU A 149 -9.33 -0.68 -16.98
C GLU A 149 -9.30 -0.66 -15.45
N VAL A 150 -8.67 0.35 -14.86
CA VAL A 150 -8.65 0.57 -13.41
C VAL A 150 -10.07 0.72 -12.86
N LEU A 151 -10.91 1.52 -13.54
CA LEU A 151 -12.31 1.72 -13.13
C LEU A 151 -13.09 0.39 -13.18
N LEU A 152 -12.93 -0.38 -14.25
CA LEU A 152 -13.60 -1.67 -14.41
C LEU A 152 -13.18 -2.67 -13.31
N LEU A 153 -11.90 -2.73 -12.97
CA LEU A 153 -11.41 -3.59 -11.89
C LEU A 153 -11.99 -3.18 -10.53
N ARG A 154 -12.08 -1.89 -10.24
CA ARG A 154 -12.69 -1.40 -8.99
C ARG A 154 -14.17 -1.73 -8.88
N LEU A 155 -14.89 -1.80 -10.00
CA LEU A 155 -16.32 -2.19 -10.01
C LEU A 155 -16.54 -3.69 -9.84
N GLN A 156 -15.49 -4.52 -9.98
CA GLN A 156 -15.54 -5.97 -9.83
C GLN A 156 -15.13 -6.45 -8.41
N VAL A 157 -14.64 -5.55 -7.59
CA VAL A 157 -14.22 -5.76 -6.20
C VAL A 157 -15.26 -5.18 -5.25
#